data_5172345a808fa8c4fbd482101aeb267b
#
_entry.id   5172345a808fa8c4fbd482101aeb267b
#
_cell.length_a   1.000
_cell.length_b   1.000
_cell.length_c   1.000
_cell.angle_alpha   90.00
_cell.angle_beta   90.00
_cell.angle_gamma   90.00
#
_symmetry.space_group_name_H-M   'P 1'
#
loop_
_entity.id
_entity.type
_entity.pdbx_description
1 polymer ?
#
loop_
_entity_poly.entity_id
_entity_poly.type
_entity_poly.pdbx_seq_one_letter_code
_entity_poly.pdbx_strand_id
1 'polypeptide(L)'
;MANIALREYHRKIERLIENHQIEEAFSHCANILRKFPKEIETYRKLGKNFLEKQDIELSERIFNIILSVFPDDFVANVGLSFIHENKGEMDQAIEHMLMAFELQPANPSLQDELKRLYHKRDSVEPNKIRLTRGALIKMYARSNLFDQAIAEIKLGLYEKPNRIDFKLILADMLWKAGSRIEAVETCVDIVSQLPYCWKANEILDLAFQDLHREQAESNYRLRLAELDPYYRFMLPATQSVADIPDIAVQIESDLDEENGINDWANFLADTWVVSSL
;
A
#
# COMPACT_ATOMS: atom_id res chain seq x y z
N MET A 1 -22.46 -11.90 -21.98
CA MET A 1 -21.57 -11.36 -20.94
C MET A 1 -20.42 -12.34 -20.78
N ALA A 2 -19.20 -11.90 -21.05
CA ALA A 2 -18.02 -12.75 -20.89
C ALA A 2 -17.44 -12.51 -19.50
N ASN A 3 -17.33 -13.57 -18.70
CA ASN A 3 -16.65 -13.50 -17.41
C ASN A 3 -15.14 -13.65 -17.62
N ILE A 4 -14.36 -12.78 -17.01
CA ILE A 4 -12.91 -12.79 -17.00
C ILE A 4 -12.39 -12.90 -15.56
N ALA A 5 -11.29 -13.60 -15.34
CA ALA A 5 -10.64 -13.62 -14.04
C ALA A 5 -10.12 -12.22 -13.68
N LEU A 6 -10.26 -11.79 -12.41
CA LEU A 6 -9.89 -10.45 -11.99
C LEU A 6 -8.42 -10.12 -12.28
N ARG A 7 -7.49 -11.07 -12.05
CA ARG A 7 -6.07 -10.88 -12.37
C ARG A 7 -5.81 -10.76 -13.87
N GLU A 8 -6.55 -11.47 -14.70
CA GLU A 8 -6.46 -11.33 -16.16
C GLU A 8 -7.02 -9.98 -16.61
N TYR A 9 -8.08 -9.52 -15.96
CA TYR A 9 -8.64 -8.18 -16.19
C TYR A 9 -7.64 -7.07 -15.86
N HIS A 10 -6.90 -7.20 -14.77
CA HIS A 10 -5.80 -6.29 -14.45
C HIS A 10 -4.71 -6.27 -15.53
N ARG A 11 -4.33 -7.44 -16.07
CA ARG A 11 -3.38 -7.51 -17.20
C ARG A 11 -3.90 -6.83 -18.46
N LYS A 12 -5.23 -6.89 -18.70
CA LYS A 12 -5.86 -6.13 -19.79
C LYS A 12 -5.71 -4.63 -19.57
N ILE A 13 -6.02 -4.14 -18.37
CA ILE A 13 -5.89 -2.72 -18.02
C ILE A 13 -4.43 -2.25 -18.18
N GLU A 14 -3.45 -3.02 -17.74
CA GLU A 14 -2.03 -2.71 -17.93
C GLU A 14 -1.67 -2.51 -19.39
N ARG A 15 -2.12 -3.41 -20.27
CA ARG A 15 -1.89 -3.27 -21.73
C ARG A 15 -2.54 -2.02 -22.30
N LEU A 16 -3.73 -1.65 -21.83
CA LEU A 16 -4.39 -0.41 -22.25
C LEU A 16 -3.56 0.83 -21.85
N ILE A 17 -3.04 0.82 -20.62
CA ILE A 17 -2.16 1.89 -20.10
C ILE A 17 -0.88 1.97 -20.94
N GLU A 18 -0.20 0.85 -21.18
CA GLU A 18 1.01 0.76 -22.01
C GLU A 18 0.77 1.28 -23.45
N ASN A 19 -0.43 1.07 -23.97
CA ASN A 19 -0.84 1.56 -25.30
C ASN A 19 -1.41 2.99 -25.28
N HIS A 20 -1.30 3.72 -24.15
CA HIS A 20 -1.84 5.07 -23.97
C HIS A 20 -3.37 5.19 -24.16
N GLN A 21 -4.12 4.09 -24.01
CA GLN A 21 -5.58 4.07 -24.05
C GLN A 21 -6.17 4.35 -22.66
N ILE A 22 -5.85 5.49 -22.10
CA ILE A 22 -6.07 5.82 -20.69
C ILE A 22 -7.57 5.89 -20.33
N GLU A 23 -8.42 6.46 -21.22
CA GLU A 23 -9.88 6.56 -20.95
C GLU A 23 -10.55 5.18 -20.88
N GLU A 24 -10.14 4.28 -21.77
CA GLU A 24 -10.64 2.89 -21.73
C GLU A 24 -10.16 2.17 -20.49
N ALA A 25 -8.90 2.37 -20.08
CA ALA A 25 -8.37 1.84 -18.84
C ALA A 25 -9.14 2.34 -17.61
N PHE A 26 -9.51 3.64 -17.55
CA PHE A 26 -10.35 4.18 -16.48
C PHE A 26 -11.73 3.52 -16.43
N SER A 27 -12.38 3.32 -17.57
CA SER A 27 -13.69 2.65 -17.64
C SER A 27 -13.62 1.23 -17.09
N HIS A 28 -12.55 0.50 -17.42
CA HIS A 28 -12.30 -0.83 -16.87
C HIS A 28 -12.00 -0.80 -15.36
N CYS A 29 -11.23 0.16 -14.87
CA CYS A 29 -11.01 0.35 -13.43
C CYS A 29 -12.33 0.65 -12.70
N ALA A 30 -13.17 1.52 -13.26
CA ALA A 30 -14.49 1.82 -12.71
C ALA A 30 -15.37 0.57 -12.61
N ASN A 31 -15.34 -0.29 -13.61
CA ASN A 31 -16.09 -1.57 -13.61
C ASN A 31 -15.62 -2.49 -12.48
N ILE A 32 -14.31 -2.60 -12.21
CA ILE A 32 -13.80 -3.38 -11.10
C ILE A 32 -14.26 -2.77 -9.77
N LEU A 33 -14.07 -1.47 -9.58
CA LEU A 33 -14.35 -0.80 -8.30
C LEU A 33 -15.84 -0.74 -7.96
N ARG A 34 -16.74 -0.86 -8.91
CA ARG A 34 -18.17 -1.04 -8.60
C ARG A 34 -18.47 -2.36 -7.93
N LYS A 35 -17.80 -3.44 -8.36
CA LYS A 35 -17.98 -4.77 -7.77
C LYS A 35 -17.14 -4.95 -6.52
N PHE A 36 -15.94 -4.39 -6.52
CA PHE A 36 -14.95 -4.47 -5.44
C PHE A 36 -14.44 -3.06 -5.09
N PRO A 37 -15.22 -2.26 -4.34
CA PRO A 37 -14.95 -0.84 -4.15
C PRO A 37 -13.59 -0.50 -3.52
N LYS A 38 -13.00 -1.41 -2.77
CA LYS A 38 -11.71 -1.23 -2.09
C LYS A 38 -10.58 -2.07 -2.66
N GLU A 39 -10.77 -2.68 -3.83
CA GLU A 39 -9.75 -3.50 -4.45
C GLU A 39 -8.50 -2.68 -4.78
N ILE A 40 -7.44 -2.93 -4.01
CA ILE A 40 -6.30 -2.01 -3.90
C ILE A 40 -5.39 -1.99 -5.12
N GLU A 41 -5.32 -3.08 -5.89
CA GLU A 41 -4.49 -3.14 -7.09
C GLU A 41 -5.04 -2.23 -8.20
N THR A 42 -6.37 -2.06 -8.27
CA THR A 42 -6.99 -1.07 -9.16
C THR A 42 -6.60 0.35 -8.78
N TYR A 43 -6.54 0.68 -7.47
CA TYR A 43 -6.07 2.01 -7.02
C TYR A 43 -4.62 2.27 -7.40
N ARG A 44 -3.73 1.26 -7.36
CA ARG A 44 -2.34 1.41 -7.82
C ARG A 44 -2.25 1.82 -9.29
N LYS A 45 -3.12 1.25 -10.13
CA LYS A 45 -3.21 1.61 -11.56
C LYS A 45 -3.76 3.02 -11.74
N LEU A 46 -4.81 3.37 -11.03
CA LEU A 46 -5.43 4.70 -11.10
C LEU A 46 -4.49 5.83 -10.65
N GLY A 47 -3.74 5.64 -9.56
CA GLY A 47 -2.86 6.67 -9.01
C GLY A 47 -1.82 7.15 -10.03
N LYS A 48 -1.18 6.22 -10.74
CA LYS A 48 -0.24 6.55 -11.83
C LYS A 48 -0.93 7.28 -12.99
N ASN A 49 -2.10 6.78 -13.41
CA ASN A 49 -2.80 7.33 -14.56
C ASN A 49 -3.33 8.74 -14.31
N PHE A 50 -3.84 9.03 -13.11
CA PHE A 50 -4.22 10.39 -12.74
C PHE A 50 -3.01 11.32 -12.69
N LEU A 51 -1.85 10.83 -12.24
CA LEU A 51 -0.62 11.61 -12.26
C LEU A 51 -0.17 11.95 -13.69
N GLU A 52 -0.24 10.99 -14.61
CA GLU A 52 0.05 11.21 -16.04
C GLU A 52 -0.91 12.20 -16.70
N LYS A 53 -2.20 12.20 -16.30
CA LYS A 53 -3.20 13.18 -16.70
C LYS A 53 -3.03 14.56 -16.05
N GLN A 54 -2.07 14.72 -15.15
CA GLN A 54 -1.86 15.93 -14.37
C GLN A 54 -3.03 16.27 -13.42
N ASP A 55 -3.87 15.30 -13.09
CA ASP A 55 -4.84 15.42 -12.02
C ASP A 55 -4.17 15.12 -10.67
N ILE A 56 -3.46 16.15 -10.20
CA ILE A 56 -2.61 16.07 -9.01
C ILE A 56 -3.43 15.78 -7.76
N GLU A 57 -4.63 16.36 -7.65
CA GLU A 57 -5.48 16.20 -6.47
C GLU A 57 -6.01 14.76 -6.31
N LEU A 58 -6.56 14.18 -7.37
CA LEU A 58 -7.02 12.79 -7.34
C LEU A 58 -5.86 11.82 -7.16
N SER A 59 -4.73 12.05 -7.81
CA SER A 59 -3.54 11.23 -7.67
C SER A 59 -3.03 11.21 -6.23
N GLU A 60 -2.94 12.38 -5.58
CA GLU A 60 -2.54 12.50 -4.17
C GLU A 60 -3.49 11.74 -3.24
N ARG A 61 -4.80 11.92 -3.40
CA ARG A 61 -5.80 11.19 -2.60
C ARG A 61 -5.63 9.67 -2.76
N ILE A 62 -5.44 9.18 -3.98
CA ILE A 62 -5.26 7.75 -4.26
C ILE A 62 -3.96 7.23 -3.65
N PHE A 63 -2.84 7.94 -3.77
CA PHE A 63 -1.58 7.51 -3.15
C PHE A 63 -1.69 7.49 -1.62
N ASN A 64 -2.39 8.43 -1.01
CA ASN A 64 -2.67 8.41 0.43
C ASN A 64 -3.55 7.21 0.84
N ILE A 65 -4.54 6.83 0.02
CA ILE A 65 -5.31 5.59 0.22
C ILE A 65 -4.38 4.38 0.17
N ILE A 66 -3.49 4.30 -0.81
CA ILE A 66 -2.52 3.20 -0.92
C ILE A 66 -1.62 3.15 0.32
N LEU A 67 -1.12 4.30 0.81
CA LEU A 67 -0.31 4.34 2.03
C LEU A 67 -1.10 4.00 3.31
N SER A 68 -2.41 4.20 3.33
CA SER A 68 -3.25 3.76 4.46
C SER A 68 -3.36 2.23 4.54
N VAL A 69 -3.19 1.54 3.41
CA VAL A 69 -3.18 0.06 3.31
C VAL A 69 -1.77 -0.50 3.40
N PHE A 70 -0.81 0.11 2.71
CA PHE A 70 0.59 -0.26 2.65
C PHE A 70 1.47 0.95 2.98
N PRO A 71 1.77 1.22 4.26
CA PRO A 71 2.49 2.44 4.70
C PRO A 71 3.87 2.63 4.09
N ASP A 72 4.46 1.59 3.53
CA ASP A 72 5.76 1.61 2.86
C ASP A 72 5.67 1.33 1.35
N ASP A 73 4.51 1.56 0.71
CA ASP A 73 4.37 1.36 -0.74
C ASP A 73 5.35 2.26 -1.51
N PHE A 74 6.18 1.62 -2.33
CA PHE A 74 7.25 2.31 -3.08
C PHE A 74 6.69 3.32 -4.08
N VAL A 75 5.68 2.90 -4.86
CA VAL A 75 5.13 3.72 -5.95
C VAL A 75 4.37 4.91 -5.41
N ALA A 76 3.60 4.71 -4.34
CA ALA A 76 2.87 5.79 -3.69
C ALA A 76 3.82 6.83 -3.09
N ASN A 77 4.91 6.39 -2.45
CA ASN A 77 5.92 7.32 -1.91
C ASN A 77 6.64 8.10 -3.02
N VAL A 78 7.04 7.45 -4.13
CA VAL A 78 7.65 8.17 -5.26
C VAL A 78 6.65 9.15 -5.88
N GLY A 79 5.38 8.75 -6.07
CA GLY A 79 4.34 9.61 -6.61
C GLY A 79 4.06 10.83 -5.73
N LEU A 80 3.94 10.64 -4.41
CA LEU A 80 3.74 11.74 -3.46
C LEU A 80 4.94 12.68 -3.39
N SER A 81 6.16 12.15 -3.48
CA SER A 81 7.35 12.99 -3.57
C SER A 81 7.29 13.94 -4.77
N PHE A 82 6.91 13.43 -5.93
CA PHE A 82 6.73 14.24 -7.13
C PHE A 82 5.61 15.28 -6.98
N ILE A 83 4.48 14.90 -6.39
CA ILE A 83 3.34 15.78 -6.16
C ILE A 83 3.73 16.92 -5.21
N HIS A 84 4.37 16.64 -4.08
CA HIS A 84 4.80 17.64 -3.13
C HIS A 84 5.89 18.56 -3.69
N GLU A 85 6.77 18.03 -4.52
CA GLU A 85 7.74 18.87 -5.26
C GLU A 85 7.04 19.89 -6.17
N ASN A 86 6.01 19.46 -6.92
CA ASN A 86 5.24 20.35 -7.80
C ASN A 86 4.46 21.41 -7.02
N LYS A 87 4.02 21.10 -5.80
CA LYS A 87 3.39 22.05 -4.88
C LYS A 87 4.39 23.00 -4.20
N GLY A 88 5.70 22.76 -4.34
CA GLY A 88 6.75 23.51 -3.66
C GLY A 88 7.00 23.09 -2.21
N GLU A 89 6.41 22.00 -1.77
CA GLU A 89 6.48 21.44 -0.43
C GLU A 89 7.72 20.51 -0.31
N MET A 90 8.90 21.10 -0.37
CA MET A 90 10.16 20.36 -0.54
C MET A 90 10.48 19.40 0.61
N ASP A 91 10.09 19.72 1.85
CA ASP A 91 10.36 18.82 2.99
C ASP A 91 9.53 17.55 2.90
N GLN A 92 8.24 17.64 2.54
CA GLN A 92 7.39 16.48 2.29
C GLN A 92 7.87 15.67 1.08
N ALA A 93 8.28 16.34 0.00
CA ALA A 93 8.84 15.69 -1.17
C ALA A 93 10.07 14.83 -0.80
N ILE A 94 11.00 15.39 -0.02
CA ILE A 94 12.19 14.69 0.47
C ILE A 94 11.81 13.55 1.42
N GLU A 95 10.85 13.76 2.32
CA GLU A 95 10.40 12.73 3.26
C GLU A 95 9.86 11.49 2.53
N HIS A 96 8.96 11.68 1.57
CA HIS A 96 8.43 10.57 0.77
C HIS A 96 9.53 9.91 -0.08
N MET A 97 10.44 10.67 -0.68
CA MET A 97 11.56 10.10 -1.43
C MET A 97 12.51 9.31 -0.53
N LEU A 98 12.73 9.74 0.72
CA LEU A 98 13.50 8.98 1.71
C LEU A 98 12.81 7.66 2.07
N MET A 99 11.48 7.63 2.22
CA MET A 99 10.74 6.39 2.46
C MET A 99 10.89 5.40 1.29
N ALA A 100 10.86 5.88 0.06
CA ALA A 100 11.15 5.04 -1.12
C ALA A 100 12.61 4.56 -1.15
N PHE A 101 13.58 5.43 -0.83
CA PHE A 101 14.98 5.09 -0.73
C PHE A 101 15.25 4.03 0.35
N GLU A 102 14.57 4.08 1.50
CA GLU A 102 14.70 3.09 2.58
C GLU A 102 14.35 1.67 2.13
N LEU A 103 13.52 1.52 1.10
CA LEU A 103 13.21 0.21 0.51
C LEU A 103 14.29 -0.29 -0.44
N GLN A 104 14.98 0.61 -1.14
CA GLN A 104 15.98 0.31 -2.17
C GLN A 104 17.21 1.22 -2.04
N PRO A 105 17.97 1.16 -0.93
CA PRO A 105 19.06 2.12 -0.66
C PRO A 105 20.23 2.01 -1.64
N ALA A 106 20.37 0.88 -2.33
CA ALA A 106 21.39 0.68 -3.36
C ALA A 106 20.98 1.19 -4.75
N ASN A 107 19.74 1.67 -4.93
CA ASN A 107 19.26 2.16 -6.20
C ASN A 107 19.86 3.54 -6.52
N PRO A 108 20.70 3.66 -7.57
CA PRO A 108 21.37 4.93 -7.89
C PRO A 108 20.38 6.03 -8.29
N SER A 109 19.30 5.69 -9.00
CA SER A 109 18.31 6.68 -9.42
C SER A 109 17.62 7.38 -8.24
N LEU A 110 17.36 6.65 -7.14
CA LEU A 110 16.80 7.24 -5.92
C LEU A 110 17.82 8.13 -5.19
N GLN A 111 19.10 7.74 -5.20
CA GLN A 111 20.16 8.55 -4.61
C GLN A 111 20.34 9.86 -5.38
N ASP A 112 20.34 9.81 -6.71
CA ASP A 112 20.47 10.99 -7.56
C ASP A 112 19.24 11.89 -7.43
N GLU A 113 18.05 11.32 -7.34
CA GLU A 113 16.82 12.08 -7.12
C GLU A 113 16.81 12.77 -5.75
N LEU A 114 17.23 12.09 -4.68
CA LEU A 114 17.38 12.72 -3.37
C LEU A 114 18.41 13.85 -3.38
N LYS A 115 19.56 13.68 -4.06
CA LYS A 115 20.55 14.77 -4.21
C LYS A 115 19.94 15.97 -4.92
N ARG A 116 19.20 15.75 -6.00
CA ARG A 116 18.49 16.77 -6.75
C ARG A 116 17.49 17.55 -5.89
N LEU A 117 16.68 16.84 -5.09
CA LEU A 117 15.70 17.44 -4.18
C LEU A 117 16.38 18.25 -3.07
N TYR A 118 17.45 17.73 -2.45
CA TYR A 118 18.24 18.47 -1.48
C TYR A 118 18.88 19.73 -2.10
N HIS A 119 19.45 19.62 -3.31
CA HIS A 119 19.99 20.78 -4.00
C HIS A 119 18.92 21.85 -4.26
N LYS A 120 17.73 21.43 -4.67
CA LYS A 120 16.59 22.34 -4.93
C LYS A 120 16.13 23.05 -3.65
N ARG A 121 16.14 22.37 -2.50
CA ARG A 121 15.77 22.94 -1.20
C ARG A 121 16.84 23.84 -0.61
N ASP A 122 18.09 23.37 -0.57
CA ASP A 122 19.18 23.95 0.22
C ASP A 122 20.19 24.72 -0.64
N SER A 123 20.07 24.68 -1.99
CA SER A 123 21.07 25.18 -2.95
C SER A 123 22.45 24.51 -2.81
N VAL A 124 22.52 23.39 -2.11
CA VAL A 124 23.74 22.60 -1.90
C VAL A 124 23.44 21.13 -2.17
N GLU A 125 24.20 20.53 -3.09
CA GLU A 125 24.08 19.11 -3.39
C GLU A 125 24.94 18.29 -2.41
N PRO A 126 24.35 17.32 -1.70
CA PRO A 126 25.14 16.45 -0.82
C PRO A 126 26.02 15.51 -1.65
N ASN A 127 27.28 15.37 -1.30
CA ASN A 127 28.22 14.45 -1.99
C ASN A 127 27.73 12.99 -1.94
N LYS A 128 27.03 12.60 -0.87
CA LYS A 128 26.55 11.24 -0.65
C LYS A 128 25.26 11.23 0.17
N ILE A 129 24.31 10.42 -0.24
CA ILE A 129 23.14 10.08 0.59
C ILE A 129 23.57 9.03 1.62
N ARG A 130 23.41 9.36 2.91
CA ARG A 130 23.74 8.44 4.00
C ARG A 130 22.63 7.42 4.16
N LEU A 131 23.03 6.20 4.55
CA LEU A 131 22.07 5.18 4.93
C LEU A 131 21.26 5.67 6.13
N THR A 132 19.94 5.64 6.00
CA THR A 132 19.04 6.04 7.09
C THR A 132 18.83 4.90 8.07
N ARG A 133 18.36 5.22 9.29
CA ARG A 133 17.93 4.20 10.24
C ARG A 133 16.82 3.32 9.67
N GLY A 134 15.87 3.90 8.91
CA GLY A 134 14.81 3.15 8.24
C GLY A 134 15.32 2.13 7.23
N ALA A 135 16.33 2.48 6.43
CA ALA A 135 16.97 1.53 5.55
C ALA A 135 17.67 0.39 6.33
N LEU A 136 18.34 0.70 7.44
CA LEU A 136 18.98 -0.31 8.29
C LEU A 136 17.95 -1.26 8.92
N ILE A 137 16.84 -0.72 9.45
CA ILE A 137 15.71 -1.50 9.98
C ILE A 137 15.21 -2.48 8.92
N LYS A 138 14.93 -1.99 7.70
CA LYS A 138 14.41 -2.81 6.60
C LYS A 138 15.41 -3.88 6.14
N MET A 139 16.71 -3.59 6.20
CA MET A 139 17.76 -4.58 5.94
C MET A 139 17.78 -5.69 7.00
N TYR A 140 17.73 -5.35 8.29
CA TYR A 140 17.67 -6.35 9.37
C TYR A 140 16.40 -7.19 9.29
N ALA A 141 15.24 -6.58 9.04
CA ALA A 141 13.96 -7.27 8.90
C ALA A 141 13.98 -8.30 7.74
N ARG A 142 14.51 -7.91 6.57
CA ARG A 142 14.67 -8.80 5.41
C ARG A 142 15.66 -9.95 5.64
N SER A 143 16.65 -9.73 6.50
CA SER A 143 17.65 -10.74 6.86
C SER A 143 17.20 -11.63 8.03
N ASN A 144 15.96 -11.47 8.54
CA ASN A 144 15.40 -12.16 9.69
C ASN A 144 16.26 -11.98 10.97
N LEU A 145 16.96 -10.86 11.09
CA LEU A 145 17.72 -10.46 12.28
C LEU A 145 16.76 -9.76 13.25
N PHE A 146 15.87 -10.53 13.89
CA PHE A 146 14.74 -10.01 14.65
C PHE A 146 15.14 -9.09 15.80
N ASP A 147 16.10 -9.51 16.64
CA ASP A 147 16.54 -8.74 17.81
C ASP A 147 17.15 -7.40 17.40
N GLN A 148 18.00 -7.40 16.35
CA GLN A 148 18.63 -6.19 15.81
C GLN A 148 17.58 -5.26 15.20
N ALA A 149 16.64 -5.82 14.42
CA ALA A 149 15.54 -5.05 13.84
C ALA A 149 14.71 -4.39 14.94
N ILE A 150 14.27 -5.14 15.95
CA ILE A 150 13.47 -4.64 17.08
C ILE A 150 14.20 -3.54 17.85
N ALA A 151 15.50 -3.71 18.12
CA ALA A 151 16.29 -2.71 18.80
C ALA A 151 16.37 -1.39 18.03
N GLU A 152 16.69 -1.46 16.72
CA GLU A 152 16.77 -0.27 15.87
C GLU A 152 15.38 0.38 15.65
N ILE A 153 14.31 -0.41 15.58
CA ILE A 153 12.94 0.13 15.48
C ILE A 153 12.57 0.91 16.74
N LYS A 154 12.85 0.38 17.92
CA LYS A 154 12.57 1.08 19.18
C LYS A 154 13.29 2.43 19.24
N LEU A 155 14.55 2.49 18.81
CA LEU A 155 15.29 3.75 18.70
C LEU A 155 14.68 4.68 17.64
N GLY A 156 14.28 4.14 16.48
CA GLY A 156 13.64 4.90 15.42
C GLY A 156 12.29 5.49 15.83
N LEU A 157 11.48 4.74 16.59
CA LEU A 157 10.21 5.20 17.14
C LEU A 157 10.38 6.21 18.28
N TYR A 158 11.47 6.13 19.05
CA TYR A 158 11.81 7.17 20.02
C TYR A 158 12.13 8.51 19.34
N GLU A 159 12.87 8.49 18.22
CA GLU A 159 13.17 9.69 17.43
C GLU A 159 11.96 10.22 16.64
N LYS A 160 11.16 9.32 16.06
CA LYS A 160 10.01 9.62 15.20
C LYS A 160 8.82 8.73 15.58
N PRO A 161 8.03 9.09 16.59
CA PRO A 161 6.92 8.25 17.11
C PRO A 161 5.81 7.96 16.11
N ASN A 162 5.66 8.83 15.10
CA ASN A 162 4.58 8.75 14.12
C ASN A 162 4.92 7.87 12.88
N ARG A 163 6.07 7.18 12.87
CA ARG A 163 6.44 6.26 11.79
C ARG A 163 5.65 4.95 11.90
N ILE A 164 4.45 4.93 11.28
CA ILE A 164 3.56 3.75 11.29
C ILE A 164 4.22 2.56 10.57
N ASP A 165 4.99 2.80 9.52
CA ASP A 165 5.77 1.77 8.85
C ASP A 165 6.77 1.08 9.80
N PHE A 166 7.39 1.80 10.74
CA PHE A 166 8.25 1.19 11.76
C PHE A 166 7.43 0.36 12.75
N LYS A 167 6.26 0.85 13.20
CA LYS A 167 5.36 0.06 14.05
C LYS A 167 4.94 -1.23 13.35
N LEU A 168 4.67 -1.16 12.04
CA LEU A 168 4.27 -2.31 11.24
C LEU A 168 5.38 -3.35 11.14
N ILE A 169 6.63 -2.91 10.87
CA ILE A 169 7.80 -3.80 10.86
C ILE A 169 8.02 -4.39 12.26
N LEU A 170 7.82 -3.60 13.34
CA LEU A 170 7.91 -4.09 14.72
C LEU A 170 6.93 -5.23 14.95
N ALA A 171 5.66 -5.04 14.59
CA ALA A 171 4.64 -6.08 14.76
C ALA A 171 4.99 -7.37 14.00
N ASP A 172 5.49 -7.27 12.75
CA ASP A 172 5.92 -8.42 11.96
C ASP A 172 7.14 -9.13 12.59
N MET A 173 8.12 -8.38 13.10
CA MET A 173 9.30 -8.95 13.77
C MET A 173 8.93 -9.63 15.09
N LEU A 174 8.09 -9.00 15.91
CA LEU A 174 7.57 -9.59 17.16
C LEU A 174 6.77 -10.86 16.88
N TRP A 175 5.92 -10.85 15.86
CA TRP A 175 5.15 -12.02 15.45
C TRP A 175 6.05 -13.20 15.06
N LYS A 176 7.08 -12.94 14.24
CA LYS A 176 8.06 -13.94 13.81
C LYS A 176 8.97 -14.41 14.95
N ALA A 177 9.29 -13.54 15.89
CA ALA A 177 10.08 -13.87 17.09
C ALA A 177 9.28 -14.64 18.15
N GLY A 178 7.95 -14.82 17.98
CA GLY A 178 7.09 -15.53 18.92
C GLY A 178 6.48 -14.66 20.03
N SER A 179 6.77 -13.36 20.08
CA SER A 179 6.18 -12.39 21.02
C SER A 179 4.77 -12.00 20.56
N ARG A 180 3.85 -13.00 20.54
CA ARG A 180 2.52 -12.90 19.94
C ARG A 180 1.66 -11.79 20.55
N ILE A 181 1.69 -11.62 21.87
CA ILE A 181 0.88 -10.64 22.59
C ILE A 181 1.30 -9.21 22.17
N GLU A 182 2.59 -8.90 22.25
CA GLU A 182 3.10 -7.59 21.88
C GLU A 182 2.85 -7.27 20.38
N ALA A 183 2.95 -8.29 19.52
CA ALA A 183 2.63 -8.15 18.10
C ALA A 183 1.15 -7.76 17.88
N VAL A 184 0.23 -8.45 18.56
CA VAL A 184 -1.21 -8.18 18.50
C VAL A 184 -1.52 -6.79 19.04
N GLU A 185 -0.99 -6.40 20.20
CA GLU A 185 -1.18 -5.06 20.77
C GLU A 185 -0.70 -3.95 19.80
N THR A 186 0.47 -4.15 19.20
CA THR A 186 0.99 -3.22 18.19
C THR A 186 0.08 -3.14 16.95
N CYS A 187 -0.44 -4.27 16.48
CA CYS A 187 -1.38 -4.29 15.35
C CYS A 187 -2.72 -3.61 15.68
N VAL A 188 -3.24 -3.79 16.90
CA VAL A 188 -4.47 -3.12 17.37
C VAL A 188 -4.28 -1.61 17.37
N ASP A 189 -3.13 -1.09 17.85
CA ASP A 189 -2.81 0.35 17.76
C ASP A 189 -2.77 0.83 16.30
N ILE A 190 -2.17 0.05 15.38
CA ILE A 190 -2.12 0.41 13.97
C ILE A 190 -3.52 0.44 13.35
N VAL A 191 -4.35 -0.59 13.55
CA VAL A 191 -5.69 -0.63 12.92
C VAL A 191 -6.66 0.38 13.53
N SER A 192 -6.39 0.92 14.72
CA SER A 192 -7.16 2.03 15.28
C SER A 192 -6.97 3.32 14.47
N GLN A 193 -5.81 3.50 13.83
CA GLN A 193 -5.45 4.67 13.03
C GLN A 193 -5.64 4.38 11.53
N LEU A 194 -5.27 3.19 11.08
CA LEU A 194 -5.35 2.70 9.70
C LEU A 194 -6.14 1.39 9.65
N PRO A 195 -7.49 1.44 9.65
CA PRO A 195 -8.36 0.26 9.75
C PRO A 195 -8.10 -0.79 8.66
N TYR A 196 -7.64 -0.37 7.49
CA TYR A 196 -7.38 -1.23 6.34
C TYR A 196 -5.89 -1.54 6.13
N CYS A 197 -5.00 -1.26 7.12
CA CYS A 197 -3.60 -1.63 7.01
C CYS A 197 -3.45 -3.15 6.81
N TRP A 198 -2.96 -3.56 5.63
CA TRP A 198 -2.91 -4.97 5.21
C TRP A 198 -2.22 -5.86 6.23
N LYS A 199 -0.94 -5.57 6.51
CA LYS A 199 -0.10 -6.44 7.35
C LYS A 199 -0.60 -6.53 8.79
N ALA A 200 -1.15 -5.44 9.33
CA ALA A 200 -1.72 -5.46 10.67
C ALA A 200 -2.99 -6.33 10.73
N ASN A 201 -3.89 -6.21 9.75
CA ASN A 201 -5.07 -7.08 9.66
C ASN A 201 -4.68 -8.54 9.41
N GLU A 202 -3.64 -8.82 8.61
CA GLU A 202 -3.14 -10.18 8.38
C GLU A 202 -2.65 -10.84 9.67
N ILE A 203 -1.83 -10.15 10.47
CA ILE A 203 -1.35 -10.65 11.77
C ILE A 203 -2.52 -10.86 12.73
N LEU A 204 -3.48 -9.95 12.78
CA LEU A 204 -4.66 -10.06 13.65
C LEU A 204 -5.59 -11.21 13.21
N ASP A 205 -5.76 -11.44 11.90
CA ASP A 205 -6.51 -12.58 11.38
C ASP A 205 -5.85 -13.91 11.76
N LEU A 206 -4.53 -14.02 11.62
CA LEU A 206 -3.76 -15.19 12.05
C LEU A 206 -3.87 -15.43 13.56
N ALA A 207 -3.76 -14.38 14.37
CA ALA A 207 -3.91 -14.49 15.82
C ALA A 207 -5.33 -14.92 16.22
N PHE A 208 -6.35 -14.44 15.52
CA PHE A 208 -7.74 -14.83 15.73
C PHE A 208 -7.95 -16.31 15.39
N GLN A 209 -7.38 -16.79 14.28
CA GLN A 209 -7.47 -18.21 13.88
C GLN A 209 -6.77 -19.13 14.88
N ASP A 210 -5.62 -18.73 15.45
CA ASP A 210 -4.90 -19.50 16.47
C ASP A 210 -5.76 -19.70 17.74
N LEU A 211 -6.62 -18.74 18.09
CA LEU A 211 -7.48 -18.77 19.28
C LEU A 211 -8.81 -19.49 19.05
N HIS A 212 -9.40 -19.32 17.87
CA HIS A 212 -10.73 -19.81 17.52
C HIS A 212 -10.61 -20.92 16.47
N ARG A 213 -10.56 -22.19 16.92
CA ARG A 213 -10.44 -23.38 16.04
C ARG A 213 -11.62 -23.61 15.11
N GLU A 214 -12.70 -22.86 15.20
CA GLU A 214 -13.91 -22.99 14.39
C GLU A 214 -14.19 -21.71 13.60
N GLN A 215 -14.22 -21.83 12.33
CA GLN A 215 -14.90 -21.18 11.17
C GLN A 215 -15.56 -19.78 11.33
N ALA A 216 -15.36 -19.05 12.42
CA ALA A 216 -15.85 -17.68 12.52
C ALA A 216 -14.99 -16.76 11.65
N GLU A 217 -15.62 -16.10 10.70
CA GLU A 217 -14.96 -15.11 9.86
C GLU A 217 -14.61 -13.88 10.71
N SER A 218 -13.32 -13.57 10.84
CA SER A 218 -12.89 -12.41 11.60
C SER A 218 -13.16 -11.11 10.82
N ASN A 219 -13.43 -10.01 11.52
CA ASN A 219 -13.53 -8.69 10.88
C ASN A 219 -12.25 -8.30 10.14
N TYR A 220 -11.10 -8.80 10.59
CA TYR A 220 -9.81 -8.57 9.93
C TYR A 220 -9.74 -9.27 8.57
N ARG A 221 -10.23 -10.51 8.51
CA ARG A 221 -10.35 -11.29 7.27
C ARG A 221 -11.29 -10.62 6.27
N LEU A 222 -12.41 -10.10 6.72
CA LEU A 222 -13.35 -9.35 5.88
C LEU A 222 -12.69 -8.11 5.26
N ARG A 223 -11.92 -7.33 6.05
CA ARG A 223 -11.20 -6.16 5.54
C ARG A 223 -10.15 -6.54 4.49
N LEU A 224 -9.41 -7.63 4.72
CA LEU A 224 -8.44 -8.13 3.74
C LEU A 224 -9.13 -8.58 2.45
N ALA A 225 -10.29 -9.25 2.56
CA ALA A 225 -11.09 -9.67 1.42
C ALA A 225 -11.77 -8.52 0.66
N GLU A 226 -11.99 -7.36 1.31
CA GLU A 226 -12.42 -6.13 0.63
C GLU A 226 -11.29 -5.51 -0.20
N LEU A 227 -10.04 -5.61 0.29
CA LEU A 227 -8.85 -5.09 -0.37
C LEU A 227 -8.35 -5.99 -1.51
N ASP A 228 -8.44 -7.31 -1.32
CA ASP A 228 -8.15 -8.31 -2.32
C ASP A 228 -9.20 -9.43 -2.26
N PRO A 229 -10.12 -9.52 -3.23
CA PRO A 229 -11.19 -10.52 -3.24
C PRO A 229 -10.70 -11.97 -3.19
N TYR A 230 -9.47 -12.25 -3.61
CA TYR A 230 -8.88 -13.59 -3.53
C TYR A 230 -8.64 -14.01 -2.07
N TYR A 231 -8.48 -13.09 -1.13
CA TYR A 231 -8.27 -13.41 0.29
C TYR A 231 -9.42 -14.23 0.89
N ARG A 232 -10.63 -14.16 0.34
CA ARG A 232 -11.78 -15.00 0.75
C ARG A 232 -11.52 -16.48 0.60
N PHE A 233 -10.67 -16.86 -0.35
CA PHE A 233 -10.35 -18.24 -0.68
C PHE A 233 -9.09 -18.74 0.06
N MET A 234 -8.50 -17.91 0.92
CA MET A 234 -7.39 -18.34 1.77
C MET A 234 -7.86 -19.40 2.77
N LEU A 235 -7.23 -20.57 2.70
CA LEU A 235 -7.42 -21.67 3.64
C LEU A 235 -6.21 -21.76 4.58
N PRO A 236 -6.33 -22.43 5.75
CA PRO A 236 -5.18 -22.60 6.65
C PRO A 236 -3.95 -23.26 6.01
N ALA A 237 -4.15 -24.04 4.96
CA ALA A 237 -3.07 -24.68 4.18
C ALA A 237 -2.50 -23.80 3.06
N THR A 238 -3.14 -22.67 2.73
CA THR A 238 -2.71 -21.77 1.66
C THR A 238 -1.66 -20.81 2.22
N GLN A 239 -0.49 -20.77 1.61
CA GLN A 239 0.63 -19.94 2.10
C GLN A 239 0.53 -18.48 1.65
N SER A 240 -0.10 -18.24 0.48
CA SER A 240 -0.18 -16.90 -0.12
C SER A 240 -1.45 -16.76 -0.95
N VAL A 241 -1.97 -15.52 -1.05
CA VAL A 241 -3.04 -15.17 -1.99
C VAL A 241 -2.65 -15.53 -3.44
N ALA A 242 -1.36 -15.46 -3.77
CA ALA A 242 -0.85 -15.83 -5.09
C ALA A 242 -1.08 -17.31 -5.46
N ASP A 243 -1.24 -18.19 -4.46
CA ASP A 243 -1.50 -19.61 -4.67
C ASP A 243 -2.97 -19.91 -5.05
N ILE A 244 -3.86 -18.92 -4.90
CA ILE A 244 -5.26 -19.05 -5.25
C ILE A 244 -5.40 -18.99 -6.79
N PRO A 245 -6.10 -19.96 -7.42
CA PRO A 245 -6.31 -19.94 -8.87
C PRO A 245 -6.99 -18.67 -9.36
N ASP A 246 -6.55 -18.13 -10.49
CA ASP A 246 -7.08 -16.89 -11.08
C ASP A 246 -8.61 -16.96 -11.28
N ILE A 247 -9.15 -18.12 -11.62
CA ILE A 247 -10.59 -18.34 -11.86
C ILE A 247 -11.46 -18.22 -10.59
N ALA A 248 -10.87 -18.21 -9.41
CA ALA A 248 -11.62 -18.11 -8.13
C ALA A 248 -12.38 -16.79 -8.01
N VAL A 249 -11.85 -15.71 -8.61
CA VAL A 249 -12.52 -14.39 -8.64
C VAL A 249 -12.76 -14.00 -10.08
N GLN A 250 -14.02 -13.88 -10.46
CA GLN A 250 -14.45 -13.49 -11.81
C GLN A 250 -15.28 -12.21 -11.80
N ILE A 251 -15.16 -11.45 -12.87
CA ILE A 251 -15.90 -10.23 -13.11
C ILE A 251 -16.42 -10.21 -14.56
N GLU A 252 -17.56 -9.58 -14.79
CA GLU A 252 -18.07 -9.33 -16.13
C GLU A 252 -17.19 -8.27 -16.79
N SER A 253 -16.76 -8.55 -18.04
CA SER A 253 -15.84 -7.69 -18.78
C SER A 253 -16.53 -6.68 -19.67
N ASP A 254 -17.86 -6.77 -19.81
CA ASP A 254 -18.62 -5.89 -20.67
C ASP A 254 -18.74 -4.51 -19.99
N LEU A 255 -18.37 -3.47 -20.74
CA LEU A 255 -18.52 -2.09 -20.32
C LEU A 255 -19.89 -1.60 -20.79
N ASP A 256 -20.78 -1.34 -19.86
CA ASP A 256 -21.95 -0.52 -20.16
C ASP A 256 -21.53 0.96 -20.15
N GLU A 257 -21.78 1.69 -21.24
CA GLU A 257 -21.41 3.11 -21.39
C GLU A 257 -22.00 4.01 -20.27
N GLU A 258 -23.16 3.62 -19.72
CA GLU A 258 -23.80 4.32 -18.60
C GLU A 258 -23.09 4.09 -17.24
N ASN A 259 -22.13 3.22 -17.22
CA ASN A 259 -21.53 2.67 -16.01
C ASN A 259 -20.17 3.28 -15.61
N GLY A 260 -19.68 4.39 -16.17
CA GLY A 260 -18.44 5.11 -15.73
C GLY A 260 -18.58 5.71 -14.30
N ILE A 261 -17.52 5.75 -13.52
CA ILE A 261 -17.45 6.61 -12.33
C ILE A 261 -17.21 8.03 -12.85
N ASN A 262 -18.30 8.84 -12.88
CA ASN A 262 -18.22 10.20 -13.42
C ASN A 262 -17.61 11.19 -12.43
N ASP A 263 -17.72 10.90 -11.12
CA ASP A 263 -17.16 11.72 -10.04
C ASP A 263 -16.28 10.85 -9.14
N TRP A 264 -15.00 10.78 -9.50
CA TRP A 264 -13.99 10.04 -8.74
C TRP A 264 -13.78 10.61 -7.34
N ALA A 265 -13.90 11.93 -7.16
CA ALA A 265 -13.68 12.57 -5.88
C ALA A 265 -14.75 12.13 -4.86
N ASN A 266 -16.01 12.12 -5.26
CA ASN A 266 -17.11 11.65 -4.42
C ASN A 266 -17.04 10.14 -4.20
N PHE A 267 -16.74 9.35 -5.25
CA PHE A 267 -16.59 7.91 -5.11
C PHE A 267 -15.51 7.53 -4.07
N LEU A 268 -14.35 8.19 -4.12
CA LEU A 268 -13.27 7.97 -3.15
C LEU A 268 -13.70 8.39 -1.74
N ALA A 269 -14.39 9.54 -1.59
CA ALA A 269 -14.88 10.01 -0.31
C ALA A 269 -15.87 9.02 0.32
N ASP A 270 -16.83 8.52 -0.44
CA ASP A 270 -17.85 7.58 0.03
C ASP A 270 -17.28 6.20 0.37
N THR A 271 -16.29 5.74 -0.41
CA THR A 271 -15.70 4.40 -0.25
C THR A 271 -14.74 4.33 0.94
N TRP A 272 -13.95 5.38 1.16
CA TRP A 272 -12.88 5.43 2.16
C TRP A 272 -13.22 6.35 3.35
N VAL A 273 -14.50 6.51 3.65
CA VAL A 273 -14.92 7.17 4.91
C VAL A 273 -14.35 6.36 6.07
N VAL A 274 -13.34 6.91 6.72
CA VAL A 274 -12.96 6.45 8.05
C VAL A 274 -14.08 6.93 8.96
N SER A 275 -14.98 6.03 9.34
CA SER A 275 -15.91 6.31 10.42
C SER A 275 -15.07 6.67 11.63
N SER A 276 -15.00 7.95 11.93
CA SER A 276 -14.50 8.44 13.22
C SER A 276 -15.43 7.86 14.28
N LEU A 277 -15.03 6.71 14.84
CA LEU A 277 -15.58 6.16 16.07
C LEU A 277 -14.90 6.80 17.26
#